data_efb21a464cc813830e26bec53cfec623
#
_entry.id   efb21a464cc813830e26bec53cfec623
#
_cell.length_a   1.000
_cell.length_b   1.000
_cell.length_c   1.000
_cell.angle_alpha   90.00
_cell.angle_beta   90.00
_cell.angle_gamma   90.00
#
_symmetry.space_group_name_H-M   'P 1'
#
loop_
_entity.id
_entity.type
_entity.pdbx_description
1 polymer ?
#
loop_
_entity_poly.entity_id
_entity_poly.type
_entity_poly.pdbx_seq_one_letter_code
_entity_poly.pdbx_strand_id
1 'polypeptide(L)'
;VREALAADVTPAGESPAAAPSLEAFTRSAPLTLGVELELQLVNTHDYDLAPYSDEMLRLMSKLDLPGSVVPEMTSSMIEISTGVCDSAQQVLQELGQLRDGLVRCADKLNIAVVGGGTHPFQQWHQQRIYDRPRFRELSELYGYLSKQFTIFGQHVHVGCPDADAALLMLHRMSRYIPHFIALSASSPFVQGQDTQFDSARLNSVFAFPMSGRAPFTLTWDGFEAFFAKTTRTGVVKSMKDFYWDIRPKPEYGTIEIRVFDTPLTIARAAALAGLVQSLASWFLHEQPFMPAEDDYMVYTYNRFQACRFGLEAVYVDPVTGRHMPLRDHILLTLRQLGPHAQRLGAGPAIQLLAEDAELGTNDARWLRQRQARERLLAEVVRQGGERFKGA
;
A
#
# COMPACT_ATOMS: atom_id res chain seq x y z
N VAL A 1 8.70 -40.83 -5.77
CA VAL A 1 8.85 -39.52 -5.13
C VAL A 1 10.02 -39.47 -4.15
N ARG A 2 10.82 -40.55 -4.01
CA ARG A 2 12.00 -40.62 -3.12
C ARG A 2 13.36 -40.68 -3.86
N GLU A 3 13.40 -40.62 -5.19
CA GLU A 3 14.63 -40.75 -5.97
C GLU A 3 15.11 -39.49 -6.66
N ALA A 4 14.49 -38.33 -6.43
CA ALA A 4 14.86 -37.06 -7.09
C ALA A 4 15.64 -36.09 -6.17
N LEU A 5 16.20 -36.54 -5.05
CA LEU A 5 16.95 -35.70 -4.11
C LEU A 5 18.43 -36.13 -3.94
N ALA A 6 18.99 -36.79 -4.93
CA ALA A 6 20.42 -37.13 -4.91
C ALA A 6 21.13 -36.48 -6.06
N ALA A 7 22.02 -35.56 -5.72
CA ALA A 7 23.20 -35.08 -6.46
C ALA A 7 22.99 -34.24 -7.70
N ASP A 8 23.15 -32.92 -7.51
CA ASP A 8 24.03 -32.23 -8.43
C ASP A 8 25.15 -31.54 -7.63
N VAL A 9 26.28 -32.21 -7.57
CA VAL A 9 27.55 -31.64 -7.12
C VAL A 9 28.05 -30.79 -8.25
N THR A 10 27.85 -29.50 -8.19
CA THR A 10 28.36 -28.52 -9.17
C THR A 10 29.89 -28.58 -9.22
N PRO A 11 30.52 -28.59 -10.40
CA PRO A 11 31.96 -28.56 -10.50
C PRO A 11 32.51 -27.25 -9.99
N ALA A 12 33.57 -27.33 -9.22
CA ALA A 12 34.36 -26.19 -8.75
C ALA A 12 34.89 -25.39 -9.92
N GLY A 13 34.47 -24.13 -10.11
CA GLY A 13 35.03 -23.27 -11.14
C GLY A 13 34.33 -21.93 -11.41
N GLU A 14 33.15 -21.66 -10.86
CA GLU A 14 32.56 -20.31 -10.98
C GLU A 14 32.81 -19.55 -9.69
N SER A 15 33.48 -18.39 -9.81
CA SER A 15 33.60 -17.41 -8.72
C SER A 15 32.19 -17.12 -8.21
N PRO A 16 31.89 -17.23 -6.90
CA PRO A 16 30.55 -16.96 -6.41
C PRO A 16 30.19 -15.54 -6.82
N ALA A 17 29.09 -15.40 -7.56
CA ALA A 17 28.51 -14.09 -7.82
C ALA A 17 28.43 -13.35 -6.47
N ALA A 18 28.92 -12.11 -6.45
CA ALA A 18 28.93 -11.32 -5.21
C ALA A 18 27.55 -11.40 -4.56
N ALA A 19 27.50 -11.77 -3.28
CA ALA A 19 26.23 -11.86 -2.57
C ALA A 19 25.47 -10.54 -2.73
N PRO A 20 24.15 -10.56 -2.99
CA PRO A 20 23.38 -9.34 -3.14
C PRO A 20 23.59 -8.49 -1.89
N SER A 21 24.13 -7.28 -2.08
CA SER A 21 24.34 -6.31 -1.00
C SER A 21 23.09 -5.46 -0.86
N LEU A 22 22.76 -5.09 0.37
CA LEU A 22 21.77 -4.06 0.63
C LEU A 22 22.29 -2.74 0.03
N GLU A 23 21.42 -1.98 -0.63
CA GLU A 23 21.78 -0.66 -1.12
C GLU A 23 22.07 0.27 0.05
N ALA A 24 23.07 1.16 -0.11
CA ALA A 24 23.39 2.16 0.91
C ALA A 24 22.18 3.09 1.11
N PHE A 25 21.93 3.45 2.36
CA PHE A 25 20.82 4.35 2.68
C PHE A 25 21.12 5.77 2.15
N THR A 26 20.35 6.22 1.18
CA THR A 26 20.44 7.55 0.59
C THR A 26 19.86 8.57 1.57
N ARG A 27 20.47 9.75 1.70
CA ARG A 27 19.86 10.83 2.48
C ARG A 27 18.68 11.44 1.75
N SER A 28 17.53 11.50 2.41
CA SER A 28 16.36 12.23 1.94
C SER A 28 16.05 13.40 2.87
N ALA A 29 15.43 14.45 2.34
CA ALA A 29 14.93 15.52 3.20
C ALA A 29 13.84 14.94 4.14
N PRO A 30 13.98 15.13 5.46
CA PRO A 30 13.02 14.60 6.41
C PRO A 30 11.60 15.11 6.13
N LEU A 31 10.61 14.24 6.33
CA LEU A 31 9.18 14.54 6.17
C LEU A 31 8.72 14.82 4.72
N THR A 32 9.58 14.70 3.71
CA THR A 32 9.09 14.69 2.32
C THR A 32 8.24 13.46 2.06
N LEU A 33 7.31 13.56 1.12
CA LEU A 33 6.36 12.52 0.76
C LEU A 33 6.58 12.03 -0.68
N GLY A 34 6.33 10.75 -0.92
CA GLY A 34 6.06 10.16 -2.22
C GLY A 34 4.84 9.28 -2.11
N VAL A 35 3.93 9.32 -3.09
CA VAL A 35 2.71 8.52 -3.07
C VAL A 35 2.57 7.77 -4.38
N GLU A 36 2.34 6.46 -4.26
CA GLU A 36 2.03 5.56 -5.36
C GLU A 36 0.59 5.08 -5.23
N LEU A 37 -0.16 5.05 -6.33
CA LEU A 37 -1.51 4.49 -6.40
C LEU A 37 -1.58 3.45 -7.51
N GLU A 38 -1.93 2.23 -7.14
CA GLU A 38 -2.29 1.17 -8.05
C GLU A 38 -3.77 1.31 -8.42
N LEU A 39 -4.10 1.34 -9.71
CA LEU A 39 -5.44 1.64 -10.22
C LEU A 39 -5.92 0.57 -11.17
N GLN A 40 -7.24 0.40 -11.21
CA GLN A 40 -7.95 -0.55 -12.05
C GLN A 40 -8.23 0.07 -13.41
N LEU A 41 -7.94 -0.66 -14.49
CA LEU A 41 -8.44 -0.35 -15.83
C LEU A 41 -9.64 -1.25 -16.11
N VAL A 42 -10.80 -0.65 -16.32
CA VAL A 42 -12.06 -1.38 -16.57
C VAL A 42 -12.67 -0.96 -17.90
N ASN A 43 -13.30 -1.89 -18.62
CA ASN A 43 -14.06 -1.52 -19.81
C ASN A 43 -15.38 -0.82 -19.41
N THR A 44 -15.95 -0.02 -20.31
CA THR A 44 -17.19 0.73 -20.04
C THR A 44 -18.47 -0.01 -20.42
N HIS A 45 -18.35 -1.28 -20.88
CA HIS A 45 -19.49 -2.09 -21.27
C HIS A 45 -20.08 -2.88 -20.09
N ASP A 46 -19.25 -3.62 -19.37
CA ASP A 46 -19.63 -4.45 -18.22
C ASP A 46 -18.87 -4.10 -16.94
N TYR A 47 -17.94 -3.16 -17.03
CA TYR A 47 -17.07 -2.70 -15.94
C TYR A 47 -16.17 -3.77 -15.34
N ASP A 48 -15.88 -4.85 -16.08
CA ASP A 48 -14.84 -5.80 -15.70
C ASP A 48 -13.45 -5.28 -16.06
N LEU A 49 -12.44 -5.88 -15.44
CA LEU A 49 -11.03 -5.53 -15.69
C LEU A 49 -10.66 -5.73 -17.15
N ALA A 50 -9.95 -4.77 -17.72
CA ALA A 50 -9.58 -4.75 -19.12
C ALA A 50 -8.06 -4.58 -19.31
N PRO A 51 -7.40 -5.38 -20.17
CA PRO A 51 -5.93 -5.42 -20.31
C PRO A 51 -5.42 -4.28 -21.21
N TYR A 52 -5.62 -3.04 -20.80
CA TYR A 52 -5.28 -1.82 -21.56
C TYR A 52 -4.05 -1.06 -21.05
N SER A 53 -3.20 -1.67 -20.21
CA SER A 53 -2.05 -0.95 -19.63
C SER A 53 -1.07 -0.47 -20.70
N ASP A 54 -0.79 -1.24 -21.77
CA ASP A 54 0.14 -0.83 -22.83
C ASP A 54 -0.36 0.41 -23.59
N GLU A 55 -1.64 0.42 -23.97
CA GLU A 55 -2.26 1.55 -24.67
C GLU A 55 -2.32 2.77 -23.77
N MET A 56 -2.66 2.59 -22.50
CA MET A 56 -2.69 3.66 -21.50
C MET A 56 -1.30 4.27 -21.34
N LEU A 57 -0.26 3.46 -21.12
CA LEU A 57 1.12 3.92 -20.97
C LEU A 57 1.59 4.70 -22.21
N ARG A 58 1.29 4.19 -23.41
CA ARG A 58 1.64 4.88 -24.67
C ARG A 58 0.94 6.23 -24.83
N LEU A 59 -0.29 6.40 -24.34
CA LEU A 59 -0.99 7.68 -24.37
C LEU A 59 -0.46 8.62 -23.28
N MET A 60 -0.25 8.11 -22.07
CA MET A 60 0.25 8.89 -20.94
C MET A 60 1.67 9.41 -21.19
N SER A 61 2.55 8.64 -21.86
CA SER A 61 3.92 9.07 -22.17
C SER A 61 4.01 10.29 -23.10
N LYS A 62 2.91 10.71 -23.72
CA LYS A 62 2.81 11.93 -24.56
C LYS A 62 2.40 13.16 -23.79
N LEU A 63 2.07 13.01 -22.52
CA LEU A 63 1.63 14.10 -21.66
C LEU A 63 2.80 14.56 -20.78
N ASP A 64 2.93 15.85 -20.59
CA ASP A 64 3.84 16.42 -19.61
C ASP A 64 3.11 16.45 -18.26
N LEU A 65 3.44 15.49 -17.40
CA LEU A 65 2.79 15.28 -16.10
C LEU A 65 3.85 15.12 -15.01
N PRO A 66 3.54 15.51 -13.76
CA PRO A 66 4.43 15.25 -12.64
C PRO A 66 4.53 13.74 -12.37
N GLY A 67 5.65 13.33 -11.77
CA GLY A 67 5.82 11.97 -11.32
C GLY A 67 5.96 10.92 -12.42
N SER A 68 5.38 9.74 -12.25
CA SER A 68 5.50 8.64 -13.19
C SER A 68 4.24 7.81 -13.34
N VAL A 69 4.17 7.07 -14.46
CA VAL A 69 3.10 6.10 -14.75
C VAL A 69 3.77 4.83 -15.23
N VAL A 70 3.52 3.72 -14.55
CA VAL A 70 4.18 2.44 -14.84
C VAL A 70 3.16 1.30 -14.86
N PRO A 71 3.46 0.18 -15.56
CA PRO A 71 2.62 -1.01 -15.49
C PRO A 71 2.87 -1.78 -14.19
N GLU A 72 1.85 -2.49 -13.76
CA GLU A 72 1.86 -3.39 -12.61
C GLU A 72 1.72 -4.87 -13.03
N MET A 73 1.55 -5.76 -12.03
CA MET A 73 1.59 -7.22 -12.16
C MET A 73 0.71 -7.77 -13.28
N THR A 74 -0.46 -7.19 -13.49
CA THR A 74 -1.35 -7.62 -14.58
C THR A 74 -1.67 -6.48 -15.54
N SER A 75 -2.00 -6.84 -16.80
CA SER A 75 -2.25 -5.87 -17.88
C SER A 75 -3.53 -5.02 -17.67
N SER A 76 -4.30 -5.27 -16.64
CA SER A 76 -5.47 -4.49 -16.22
C SER A 76 -5.18 -3.54 -15.06
N MET A 77 -3.90 -3.40 -14.69
CA MET A 77 -3.42 -2.55 -13.62
C MET A 77 -2.50 -1.45 -14.17
N ILE A 78 -2.53 -0.30 -13.54
CA ILE A 78 -1.60 0.79 -13.80
C ILE A 78 -1.24 1.46 -12.47
N GLU A 79 0.02 1.82 -12.30
CA GLU A 79 0.48 2.56 -11.13
C GLU A 79 0.84 3.99 -11.53
N ILE A 80 0.41 4.95 -10.73
CA ILE A 80 0.84 6.35 -10.80
C ILE A 80 1.60 6.70 -9.53
N SER A 81 2.68 7.46 -9.67
CA SER A 81 3.49 7.92 -8.54
C SER A 81 3.73 9.41 -8.64
N THR A 82 3.62 10.12 -7.53
CA THR A 82 4.02 11.54 -7.46
C THR A 82 5.53 11.70 -7.55
N GLY A 83 5.99 12.91 -7.80
CA GLY A 83 7.35 13.33 -7.46
C GLY A 83 7.56 13.39 -5.94
N VAL A 84 8.70 13.94 -5.54
CA VAL A 84 8.97 14.24 -4.12
C VAL A 84 8.16 15.48 -3.73
N CYS A 85 7.24 15.32 -2.80
CA CYS A 85 6.33 16.37 -2.33
C CYS A 85 6.70 16.82 -0.91
N ASP A 86 6.57 18.11 -0.64
CA ASP A 86 6.82 18.68 0.69
C ASP A 86 5.58 18.64 1.60
N SER A 87 4.39 18.45 1.02
CA SER A 87 3.12 18.50 1.76
C SER A 87 2.04 17.61 1.15
N ALA A 88 1.06 17.26 1.96
CA ALA A 88 -0.16 16.56 1.49
C ALA A 88 -0.93 17.38 0.42
N GLN A 89 -0.85 18.70 0.45
CA GLN A 89 -1.47 19.56 -0.56
C GLN A 89 -0.79 19.41 -1.93
N GLN A 90 0.54 19.32 -1.95
CA GLN A 90 1.28 19.07 -3.20
C GLN A 90 0.98 17.65 -3.72
N VAL A 91 0.91 16.64 -2.84
CA VAL A 91 0.46 15.27 -3.21
C VAL A 91 -0.91 15.32 -3.89
N LEU A 92 -1.88 16.05 -3.31
CA LEU A 92 -3.21 16.21 -3.89
C LEU A 92 -3.17 16.85 -5.29
N GLN A 93 -2.33 17.87 -5.47
CA GLN A 93 -2.18 18.56 -6.76
C GLN A 93 -1.57 17.65 -7.82
N GLU A 94 -0.48 16.94 -7.51
CA GLU A 94 0.18 16.07 -8.47
C GLU A 94 -0.68 14.83 -8.82
N LEU A 95 -1.29 14.18 -7.82
CA LEU A 95 -2.25 13.09 -8.07
C LEU A 95 -3.46 13.58 -8.89
N GLY A 96 -3.90 14.84 -8.70
CA GLY A 96 -4.94 15.46 -9.50
C GLY A 96 -4.57 15.57 -10.97
N GLN A 97 -3.37 16.05 -11.28
CA GLN A 97 -2.87 16.15 -12.65
C GLN A 97 -2.71 14.78 -13.31
N LEU A 98 -2.17 13.81 -12.58
CA LEU A 98 -2.02 12.43 -13.05
C LEU A 98 -3.40 11.78 -13.34
N ARG A 99 -4.36 11.92 -12.41
CA ARG A 99 -5.74 11.45 -12.60
C ARG A 99 -6.38 12.07 -13.84
N ASP A 100 -6.27 13.37 -14.01
CA ASP A 100 -6.87 14.09 -15.14
C ASP A 100 -6.25 13.63 -16.48
N GLY A 101 -4.94 13.34 -16.47
CA GLY A 101 -4.24 12.70 -17.59
C GLY A 101 -4.80 11.31 -17.90
N LEU A 102 -4.92 10.47 -16.87
CA LEU A 102 -5.47 9.12 -16.99
C LEU A 102 -6.91 9.12 -17.53
N VAL A 103 -7.77 9.97 -16.98
CA VAL A 103 -9.17 10.09 -17.41
C VAL A 103 -9.26 10.48 -18.89
N ARG A 104 -8.50 11.51 -19.33
CA ARG A 104 -8.46 11.91 -20.76
C ARG A 104 -7.95 10.78 -21.68
N CYS A 105 -7.01 9.96 -21.23
CA CYS A 105 -6.52 8.82 -22.01
C CYS A 105 -7.53 7.67 -22.00
N ALA A 106 -8.15 7.39 -20.87
CA ALA A 106 -9.17 6.36 -20.72
C ALA A 106 -10.41 6.62 -21.60
N ASP A 107 -10.87 7.86 -21.64
CA ASP A 107 -11.99 8.29 -22.51
C ASP A 107 -11.72 7.99 -24.00
N LYS A 108 -10.46 8.14 -24.47
CA LYS A 108 -10.07 7.81 -25.85
C LYS A 108 -10.06 6.30 -26.13
N LEU A 109 -9.90 5.50 -25.09
CA LEU A 109 -9.84 4.04 -25.18
C LEU A 109 -11.19 3.37 -24.87
N ASN A 110 -12.23 4.12 -24.54
CA ASN A 110 -13.52 3.63 -24.04
C ASN A 110 -13.38 2.71 -22.84
N ILE A 111 -12.49 3.09 -21.92
CA ILE A 111 -12.28 2.44 -20.63
C ILE A 111 -12.45 3.46 -19.50
N ALA A 112 -12.54 2.98 -18.26
CA ALA A 112 -12.52 3.82 -17.07
C ALA A 112 -11.36 3.44 -16.16
N VAL A 113 -10.93 4.40 -15.32
CA VAL A 113 -9.95 4.20 -14.25
C VAL A 113 -10.68 4.24 -12.92
N VAL A 114 -10.45 3.25 -12.08
CA VAL A 114 -11.17 3.08 -10.81
C VAL A 114 -10.18 2.84 -9.69
N GLY A 115 -10.43 3.45 -8.53
CA GLY A 115 -9.78 3.12 -7.27
C GLY A 115 -10.40 1.89 -6.60
N GLY A 116 -10.04 1.67 -5.34
CA GLY A 116 -10.49 0.51 -4.55
C GLY A 116 -9.45 -0.59 -4.48
N GLY A 117 -9.35 -1.26 -3.32
CA GLY A 117 -8.28 -2.24 -3.06
C GLY A 117 -8.46 -3.57 -3.79
N THR A 118 -9.67 -3.90 -4.24
CA THR A 118 -9.98 -5.08 -5.09
C THR A 118 -11.01 -4.70 -6.13
N HIS A 119 -10.96 -5.36 -7.30
CA HIS A 119 -12.08 -5.32 -8.23
C HIS A 119 -13.19 -6.28 -7.73
N PRO A 120 -14.45 -5.82 -7.60
CA PRO A 120 -15.49 -6.56 -6.88
C PRO A 120 -15.80 -7.96 -7.42
N PHE A 121 -15.71 -8.20 -8.73
CA PHE A 121 -16.16 -9.46 -9.34
C PHE A 121 -15.17 -10.10 -10.32
N GLN A 122 -13.99 -9.49 -10.56
CA GLN A 122 -12.96 -10.09 -11.40
C GLN A 122 -12.62 -11.50 -10.95
N GLN A 123 -12.24 -12.35 -11.90
CA GLN A 123 -11.79 -13.72 -11.64
C GLN A 123 -10.26 -13.78 -11.84
N TRP A 124 -9.52 -14.20 -10.81
CA TRP A 124 -8.05 -14.21 -10.85
C TRP A 124 -7.49 -15.03 -12.02
N HIS A 125 -8.12 -16.14 -12.40
CA HIS A 125 -7.64 -17.02 -13.48
C HIS A 125 -7.72 -16.37 -14.86
N GLN A 126 -8.57 -15.37 -15.05
CA GLN A 126 -8.72 -14.61 -16.29
C GLN A 126 -7.66 -13.50 -16.44
N GLN A 127 -6.97 -13.15 -15.36
CA GLN A 127 -6.01 -12.08 -15.40
C GLN A 127 -4.75 -12.45 -16.19
N ARG A 128 -4.27 -11.49 -17.00
CA ARG A 128 -3.09 -11.63 -17.83
C ARG A 128 -1.91 -10.94 -17.16
N ILE A 129 -0.86 -11.71 -16.85
CA ILE A 129 0.39 -11.14 -16.34
C ILE A 129 0.97 -10.18 -17.38
N TYR A 130 1.38 -8.99 -16.93
CA TYR A 130 2.02 -8.02 -17.79
C TYR A 130 3.41 -8.51 -18.23
N ASP A 131 3.76 -8.33 -19.52
CA ASP A 131 4.97 -8.90 -20.10
C ASP A 131 6.23 -8.11 -19.73
N ARG A 132 6.70 -8.32 -18.49
CA ARG A 132 8.02 -7.88 -18.01
C ARG A 132 8.81 -9.05 -17.42
N PRO A 133 10.15 -9.08 -17.54
CA PRO A 133 10.97 -10.17 -17.00
C PRO A 133 10.66 -10.46 -15.53
N ARG A 134 10.63 -9.43 -14.67
CA ARG A 134 10.32 -9.56 -13.24
C ARG A 134 8.97 -10.19 -12.97
N PHE A 135 7.92 -9.81 -13.70
CA PHE A 135 6.57 -10.33 -13.50
C PHE A 135 6.43 -11.78 -13.98
N ARG A 136 7.18 -12.16 -15.04
CA ARG A 136 7.28 -13.56 -15.46
C ARG A 136 7.95 -14.42 -14.40
N GLU A 137 9.09 -13.98 -13.85
CA GLU A 137 9.78 -14.66 -12.75
C GLU A 137 8.87 -14.83 -11.53
N LEU A 138 8.13 -13.80 -11.13
CA LEU A 138 7.17 -13.86 -10.02
C LEU A 138 6.02 -14.82 -10.33
N SER A 139 5.55 -14.88 -11.58
CA SER A 139 4.50 -15.80 -12.00
C SER A 139 4.97 -17.25 -11.96
N GLU A 140 6.19 -17.52 -12.37
CA GLU A 140 6.80 -18.85 -12.26
C GLU A 140 7.01 -19.28 -10.80
N LEU A 141 7.49 -18.35 -9.97
CA LEU A 141 7.77 -18.63 -8.56
C LEU A 141 6.50 -18.86 -7.74
N TYR A 142 5.49 -18.01 -7.91
CA TYR A 142 4.30 -17.98 -7.04
C TYR A 142 3.05 -18.64 -7.66
N GLY A 143 3.11 -19.07 -8.92
CA GLY A 143 2.00 -19.74 -9.59
C GLY A 143 0.72 -18.90 -9.56
N TYR A 144 -0.41 -19.49 -9.13
CA TYR A 144 -1.70 -18.79 -9.12
C TYR A 144 -1.74 -17.56 -8.19
N LEU A 145 -0.91 -17.51 -7.15
CA LEU A 145 -0.84 -16.34 -6.25
C LEU A 145 -0.43 -15.07 -7.01
N SER A 146 0.41 -15.20 -8.04
CA SER A 146 0.82 -14.07 -8.87
C SER A 146 -0.36 -13.38 -9.57
N LYS A 147 -1.37 -14.15 -9.98
CA LYS A 147 -2.61 -13.61 -10.57
C LYS A 147 -3.59 -13.11 -9.50
N GLN A 148 -3.57 -13.68 -8.29
CA GLN A 148 -4.32 -13.15 -7.16
C GLN A 148 -3.75 -11.81 -6.67
N PHE A 149 -2.54 -11.45 -7.11
CA PHE A 149 -1.95 -10.12 -6.88
C PHE A 149 -2.56 -9.03 -7.80
N THR A 150 -3.68 -9.31 -8.47
CA THR A 150 -4.55 -8.30 -9.09
C THR A 150 -5.36 -7.61 -7.98
N ILE A 151 -4.65 -6.86 -7.17
CA ILE A 151 -5.12 -6.08 -6.02
C ILE A 151 -4.43 -4.72 -6.04
N PHE A 152 -5.03 -3.72 -5.42
CA PHE A 152 -4.66 -2.34 -5.65
C PHE A 152 -4.40 -1.62 -4.32
N GLY A 153 -3.19 -1.15 -4.14
CA GLY A 153 -2.73 -0.46 -2.94
C GLY A 153 -2.33 0.98 -3.18
N GLN A 154 -2.33 1.72 -2.10
CA GLN A 154 -1.60 2.97 -2.00
C GLN A 154 -0.34 2.72 -1.18
N HIS A 155 0.81 3.18 -1.68
CA HIS A 155 2.04 3.24 -0.92
C HIS A 155 2.37 4.69 -0.59
N VAL A 156 2.83 4.91 0.64
CA VAL A 156 3.24 6.24 1.10
C VAL A 156 4.68 6.16 1.59
N HIS A 157 5.56 6.88 0.90
CA HIS A 157 6.94 7.09 1.31
C HIS A 157 7.04 8.33 2.18
N VAL A 158 7.83 8.25 3.25
CA VAL A 158 8.20 9.42 4.05
C VAL A 158 9.71 9.48 4.22
N GLY A 159 10.30 10.65 3.91
CA GLY A 159 11.73 10.90 4.00
C GLY A 159 12.25 10.82 5.43
N CYS A 160 13.39 10.16 5.62
CA CYS A 160 14.04 9.96 6.90
C CYS A 160 15.42 10.63 6.91
N PRO A 161 15.87 11.20 8.04
CA PRO A 161 17.14 11.91 8.13
C PRO A 161 18.35 10.97 7.97
N ASP A 162 18.23 9.74 8.46
CA ASP A 162 19.25 8.69 8.37
C ASP A 162 18.62 7.30 8.51
N ALA A 163 19.45 6.27 8.37
CA ALA A 163 19.03 4.87 8.34
C ALA A 163 18.50 4.36 9.69
N ASP A 164 19.11 4.73 10.80
CA ASP A 164 18.66 4.34 12.15
C ASP A 164 17.33 5.02 12.49
N ALA A 165 17.19 6.31 12.15
CA ALA A 165 15.93 7.03 12.29
C ALA A 165 14.80 6.41 11.43
N ALA A 166 15.13 5.88 10.25
CA ALA A 166 14.16 5.17 9.41
C ALA A 166 13.65 3.90 10.09
N LEU A 167 14.52 3.09 10.69
CA LEU A 167 14.13 1.88 11.42
C LEU A 167 13.32 2.23 12.68
N LEU A 168 13.74 3.23 13.43
CA LEU A 168 13.01 3.71 14.60
C LEU A 168 11.61 4.19 14.21
N MET A 169 11.50 4.95 13.12
CA MET A 169 10.22 5.42 12.58
C MET A 169 9.34 4.26 12.11
N LEU A 170 9.89 3.28 11.40
CA LEU A 170 9.20 2.08 10.96
C LEU A 170 8.52 1.36 12.13
N HIS A 171 9.26 1.13 13.22
CA HIS A 171 8.72 0.43 14.39
C HIS A 171 7.70 1.27 15.16
N ARG A 172 7.86 2.59 15.23
CA ARG A 172 6.85 3.49 15.78
C ARG A 172 5.56 3.49 14.94
N MET A 173 5.68 3.57 13.60
CA MET A 173 4.55 3.52 12.67
C MET A 173 3.79 2.19 12.74
N SER A 174 4.48 1.08 13.07
CA SER A 174 3.86 -0.25 13.14
C SER A 174 2.70 -0.34 14.14
N ARG A 175 2.68 0.47 15.21
CA ARG A 175 1.53 0.57 16.13
C ARG A 175 0.27 1.16 15.47
N TYR A 176 0.44 1.93 14.40
CA TYR A 176 -0.63 2.65 13.69
C TYR A 176 -1.12 1.94 12.43
N ILE A 177 -0.59 0.75 12.13
CA ILE A 177 -1.06 -0.07 11.00
C ILE A 177 -2.58 -0.31 11.05
N PRO A 178 -3.23 -0.61 12.21
CA PRO A 178 -4.68 -0.74 12.25
C PRO A 178 -5.43 0.54 11.84
N HIS A 179 -4.88 1.72 12.16
CA HIS A 179 -5.46 3.01 11.75
C HIS A 179 -5.39 3.18 10.24
N PHE A 180 -4.22 2.91 9.65
CA PHE A 180 -3.99 2.99 8.21
C PHE A 180 -4.96 2.10 7.44
N ILE A 181 -5.10 0.84 7.88
CA ILE A 181 -6.01 -0.13 7.28
C ILE A 181 -7.46 0.33 7.38
N ALA A 182 -7.93 0.70 8.58
CA ALA A 182 -9.33 1.06 8.80
C ALA A 182 -9.75 2.32 8.03
N LEU A 183 -8.87 3.33 7.94
CA LEU A 183 -9.14 4.60 7.24
C LEU A 183 -9.09 4.46 5.71
N SER A 184 -8.28 3.54 5.18
CA SER A 184 -8.14 3.32 3.73
C SER A 184 -9.01 2.19 3.19
N ALA A 185 -9.63 1.39 4.04
CA ALA A 185 -10.35 0.18 3.64
C ALA A 185 -11.34 0.43 2.50
N SER A 186 -11.13 -0.28 1.37
CA SER A 186 -11.91 -0.13 0.14
C SER A 186 -11.99 -1.43 -0.67
N SER A 187 -11.87 -2.59 -0.01
CA SER A 187 -11.87 -3.90 -0.68
C SER A 187 -12.83 -4.92 -0.06
N PRO A 188 -14.15 -4.61 0.07
CA PRO A 188 -15.09 -5.51 0.73
C PRO A 188 -15.51 -6.70 -0.14
N PHE A 189 -15.35 -6.60 -1.46
CA PHE A 189 -15.82 -7.63 -2.40
C PHE A 189 -14.65 -8.32 -3.10
N VAL A 190 -14.74 -9.64 -3.27
CA VAL A 190 -13.81 -10.46 -4.03
C VAL A 190 -14.58 -11.53 -4.79
N GLN A 191 -14.31 -11.68 -6.09
CA GLN A 191 -14.93 -12.69 -6.96
C GLN A 191 -16.46 -12.75 -6.87
N GLY A 192 -17.10 -11.59 -6.80
CA GLY A 192 -18.55 -11.46 -6.77
C GLY A 192 -19.21 -11.63 -5.40
N GLN A 193 -18.42 -11.81 -4.33
CA GLN A 193 -18.91 -12.06 -2.98
C GLN A 193 -18.50 -10.96 -2.00
N ASP A 194 -19.39 -10.60 -1.07
CA ASP A 194 -19.03 -9.82 0.09
C ASP A 194 -18.20 -10.72 1.03
N THR A 195 -16.94 -10.39 1.20
CA THR A 195 -16.00 -11.12 2.05
C THR A 195 -16.26 -10.91 3.53
N GLN A 196 -17.11 -9.95 3.86
CA GLN A 196 -17.30 -9.42 5.21
C GLN A 196 -16.03 -8.78 5.83
N PHE A 197 -14.97 -8.58 5.07
CA PHE A 197 -13.81 -7.78 5.43
C PHE A 197 -13.95 -6.37 4.83
N ASP A 198 -13.52 -5.34 5.54
CA ASP A 198 -13.44 -3.99 4.99
C ASP A 198 -12.22 -3.84 4.08
N SER A 199 -11.10 -4.50 4.44
CA SER A 199 -9.91 -4.63 3.61
C SER A 199 -9.57 -6.12 3.38
N ALA A 200 -10.16 -6.72 2.34
CA ALA A 200 -9.85 -8.10 1.93
C ALA A 200 -8.52 -8.17 1.16
N ARG A 201 -8.07 -7.09 0.53
CA ARG A 201 -6.81 -6.98 -0.23
C ARG A 201 -5.62 -7.55 0.55
N LEU A 202 -5.50 -7.18 1.81
CA LEU A 202 -4.35 -7.53 2.63
C LEU A 202 -4.26 -9.03 2.96
N ASN A 203 -5.35 -9.80 2.80
CA ASN A 203 -5.31 -11.25 2.94
C ASN A 203 -4.54 -11.90 1.78
N SER A 204 -4.67 -11.35 0.56
CA SER A 204 -3.90 -11.80 -0.60
C SER A 204 -2.41 -11.51 -0.45
N VAL A 205 -2.06 -10.32 0.06
CA VAL A 205 -0.65 -9.96 0.36
C VAL A 205 -0.07 -10.90 1.42
N PHE A 206 -0.86 -11.25 2.45
CA PHE A 206 -0.39 -12.08 3.55
C PHE A 206 -0.12 -13.54 3.17
N ALA A 207 -0.60 -13.98 2.02
CA ALA A 207 -0.31 -15.31 1.47
C ALA A 207 1.12 -15.45 0.94
N PHE A 208 1.82 -14.33 0.66
CA PHE A 208 3.17 -14.37 0.14
C PHE A 208 4.20 -14.66 1.24
N PRO A 209 5.27 -15.43 0.93
CA PRO A 209 6.42 -15.56 1.82
C PRO A 209 6.99 -14.19 2.16
N MET A 210 7.55 -14.05 3.35
CA MET A 210 8.16 -12.81 3.83
C MET A 210 7.19 -11.61 3.89
N SER A 211 5.88 -11.86 4.03
CA SER A 211 4.86 -10.85 4.30
C SER A 211 4.75 -10.52 5.80
N GLY A 212 4.02 -9.48 6.14
CA GLY A 212 3.74 -9.06 7.50
C GLY A 212 4.70 -7.98 8.01
N ARG A 213 5.29 -8.17 9.18
CA ARG A 213 6.17 -7.17 9.80
C ARG A 213 7.64 -7.34 9.43
N ALA A 214 8.38 -6.23 9.40
CA ALA A 214 9.85 -6.25 9.38
C ALA A 214 10.43 -6.88 10.67
N PRO A 215 11.65 -7.42 10.61
CA PRO A 215 12.36 -7.87 11.80
C PRO A 215 12.59 -6.70 12.77
N PHE A 216 12.51 -6.96 14.07
CA PHE A 216 12.77 -5.92 15.05
C PHE A 216 14.27 -5.65 15.14
N THR A 217 14.68 -4.50 14.63
CA THR A 217 16.05 -3.96 14.77
C THR A 217 15.99 -2.44 14.69
N LEU A 218 16.74 -1.77 15.57
CA LEU A 218 16.75 -0.32 15.68
C LEU A 218 18.02 0.30 15.11
N THR A 219 18.96 -0.51 14.62
CA THR A 219 20.19 -0.04 14.00
C THR A 219 20.33 -0.57 12.58
N TRP A 220 20.90 0.24 11.70
CA TRP A 220 21.10 -0.16 10.31
C TRP A 220 22.07 -1.33 10.20
N ASP A 221 23.15 -1.36 10.99
CA ASP A 221 24.08 -2.50 11.03
C ASP A 221 23.35 -3.81 11.37
N GLY A 222 22.41 -3.77 12.33
CA GLY A 222 21.58 -4.90 12.69
C GLY A 222 20.67 -5.35 11.53
N PHE A 223 20.13 -4.38 10.79
CA PHE A 223 19.31 -4.64 9.61
C PHE A 223 20.14 -5.22 8.46
N GLU A 224 21.33 -4.70 8.20
CA GLU A 224 22.27 -5.25 7.22
C GLU A 224 22.66 -6.70 7.56
N ALA A 225 22.93 -6.97 8.83
CA ALA A 225 23.23 -8.32 9.29
C ALA A 225 22.05 -9.27 9.08
N PHE A 226 20.82 -8.83 9.32
CA PHE A 226 19.61 -9.60 9.02
C PHE A 226 19.47 -9.87 7.51
N PHE A 227 19.61 -8.82 6.69
CA PHE A 227 19.51 -8.94 5.24
C PHE A 227 20.55 -9.91 4.68
N ALA A 228 21.82 -9.78 5.11
CA ALA A 228 22.91 -10.68 4.71
C ALA A 228 22.67 -12.14 5.12
N LYS A 229 22.04 -12.39 6.29
CA LYS A 229 21.66 -13.74 6.70
C LYS A 229 20.57 -14.30 5.80
N THR A 230 19.55 -13.50 5.51
CA THR A 230 18.40 -13.93 4.71
C THR A 230 18.79 -14.20 3.25
N THR A 231 19.62 -13.34 2.65
CA THR A 231 20.12 -13.53 1.28
C THR A 231 21.02 -14.77 1.14
N ARG A 232 21.84 -15.08 2.16
CA ARG A 232 22.65 -16.32 2.16
C ARG A 232 21.82 -17.59 2.14
N THR A 233 20.57 -17.57 2.63
CA THR A 233 19.67 -18.72 2.53
C THR A 233 19.08 -18.91 1.13
N GLY A 234 19.27 -17.95 0.24
CA GLY A 234 18.67 -17.96 -1.10
C GLY A 234 17.16 -17.66 -1.13
N VAL A 235 16.53 -17.42 0.04
CA VAL A 235 15.08 -17.11 0.15
C VAL A 235 14.77 -15.72 -0.39
N VAL A 236 15.69 -14.78 -0.23
CA VAL A 236 15.56 -13.39 -0.65
C VAL A 236 16.75 -12.99 -1.50
N LYS A 237 16.51 -12.27 -2.59
CA LYS A 237 17.54 -11.74 -3.49
C LYS A 237 17.70 -10.23 -3.37
N SER A 238 16.63 -9.52 -2.97
CA SER A 238 16.60 -8.05 -2.86
C SER A 238 15.53 -7.59 -1.87
N MET A 239 15.55 -6.30 -1.53
CA MET A 239 14.50 -5.67 -0.72
C MET A 239 13.10 -5.82 -1.34
N LYS A 240 13.00 -6.01 -2.66
CA LYS A 240 11.72 -6.19 -3.38
C LYS A 240 11.03 -7.52 -3.06
N ASP A 241 11.72 -8.48 -2.46
CA ASP A 241 11.18 -9.80 -2.11
C ASP A 241 10.50 -9.80 -0.72
N PHE A 242 10.60 -8.70 0.04
CA PHE A 242 9.90 -8.50 1.30
C PHE A 242 8.55 -7.81 1.08
N TYR A 243 7.48 -8.50 1.40
CA TYR A 243 6.09 -7.99 1.33
C TYR A 243 5.62 -7.45 2.70
N TRP A 244 6.53 -6.76 3.41
CA TRP A 244 6.22 -6.19 4.71
C TRP A 244 5.21 -5.04 4.62
N ASP A 245 4.42 -4.89 5.68
CA ASP A 245 3.43 -3.82 5.82
C ASP A 245 4.08 -2.42 5.84
N ILE A 246 5.30 -2.32 6.41
CA ILE A 246 6.19 -1.15 6.28
C ILE A 246 7.59 -1.66 5.92
N ARG A 247 8.21 -1.04 4.94
CA ARG A 247 9.51 -1.46 4.40
C ARG A 247 10.47 -0.26 4.30
N PRO A 248 11.74 -0.38 4.73
CA PRO A 248 12.73 0.64 4.42
C PRO A 248 13.06 0.61 2.92
N LYS A 249 13.26 1.79 2.34
CA LYS A 249 13.65 1.99 0.95
C LYS A 249 14.97 2.76 0.93
N PRO A 250 16.09 2.04 1.07
CA PRO A 250 17.42 2.66 1.18
C PRO A 250 17.77 3.50 -0.04
N GLU A 251 17.38 3.07 -1.24
CA GLU A 251 17.62 3.80 -2.48
C GLU A 251 17.00 5.22 -2.51
N TYR A 252 15.94 5.45 -1.73
CA TYR A 252 15.24 6.74 -1.64
C TYR A 252 15.43 7.43 -0.29
N GLY A 253 16.04 6.77 0.70
CA GLY A 253 16.17 7.31 2.06
C GLY A 253 14.82 7.47 2.77
N THR A 254 13.88 6.57 2.53
CA THR A 254 12.51 6.62 3.06
C THR A 254 12.12 5.32 3.76
N ILE A 255 11.03 5.37 4.53
CA ILE A 255 10.21 4.20 4.80
C ILE A 255 8.96 4.26 3.92
N GLU A 256 8.47 3.10 3.50
CA GLU A 256 7.33 2.89 2.63
C GLU A 256 6.22 2.16 3.39
N ILE A 257 5.10 2.83 3.62
CA ILE A 257 3.90 2.24 4.23
C ILE A 257 3.04 1.65 3.11
N ARG A 258 2.72 0.34 3.16
CA ARG A 258 2.15 -0.45 2.07
C ARG A 258 0.77 -1.02 2.35
N VAL A 259 0.23 -0.80 3.54
CA VAL A 259 -1.02 -1.44 4.00
C VAL A 259 -2.29 -0.76 3.52
N PHE A 260 -2.20 0.43 2.95
CA PHE A 260 -3.38 1.13 2.47
C PHE A 260 -3.99 0.43 1.25
N ASP A 261 -5.30 0.19 1.26
CA ASP A 261 -6.04 -0.03 0.03
C ASP A 261 -6.04 1.27 -0.80
N THR A 262 -6.05 1.19 -2.13
CA THR A 262 -6.22 2.38 -2.96
C THR A 262 -7.58 3.01 -2.69
N PRO A 263 -7.64 4.28 -2.24
CA PRO A 263 -8.92 4.96 -2.01
C PRO A 263 -9.71 5.21 -3.30
N LEU A 264 -11.00 5.42 -3.15
CA LEU A 264 -11.88 5.79 -4.26
C LEU A 264 -11.71 7.25 -4.72
N THR A 265 -10.94 8.06 -3.97
CA THR A 265 -10.67 9.46 -4.33
C THR A 265 -9.23 9.83 -4.05
N ILE A 266 -8.66 10.70 -4.89
CA ILE A 266 -7.30 11.24 -4.66
C ILE A 266 -7.24 12.15 -3.43
N ALA A 267 -8.34 12.78 -3.03
CA ALA A 267 -8.40 13.59 -1.81
C ALA A 267 -8.14 12.74 -0.56
N ARG A 268 -8.73 11.55 -0.49
CA ARG A 268 -8.47 10.59 0.59
C ARG A 268 -7.05 10.04 0.53
N ALA A 269 -6.54 9.74 -0.67
CA ALA A 269 -5.15 9.30 -0.84
C ALA A 269 -4.15 10.34 -0.30
N ALA A 270 -4.34 11.62 -0.63
CA ALA A 270 -3.52 12.69 -0.10
C ALA A 270 -3.71 12.90 1.42
N ALA A 271 -4.92 12.71 1.94
CA ALA A 271 -5.19 12.81 3.37
C ALA A 271 -4.46 11.71 4.17
N LEU A 272 -4.41 10.48 3.67
CA LEU A 272 -3.65 9.39 4.27
C LEU A 272 -2.13 9.67 4.25
N ALA A 273 -1.61 10.28 3.20
CA ALA A 273 -0.23 10.74 3.16
C ALA A 273 0.04 11.86 4.20
N GLY A 274 -0.90 12.78 4.38
CA GLY A 274 -0.85 13.82 5.41
C GLY A 274 -0.86 13.24 6.84
N LEU A 275 -1.60 12.15 7.08
CA LEU A 275 -1.56 11.41 8.34
C LEU A 275 -0.17 10.81 8.59
N VAL A 276 0.41 10.14 7.59
CA VAL A 276 1.77 9.57 7.68
C VAL A 276 2.79 10.68 7.99
N GLN A 277 2.73 11.80 7.27
CA GLN A 277 3.62 12.94 7.49
C GLN A 277 3.48 13.52 8.90
N SER A 278 2.26 13.66 9.40
CA SER A 278 1.97 14.18 10.74
C SER A 278 2.48 13.26 11.84
N LEU A 279 2.32 11.93 11.68
CA LEU A 279 2.90 10.92 12.57
C LEU A 279 4.42 10.96 12.55
N ALA A 280 5.03 11.03 11.36
CA ALA A 280 6.48 11.14 11.22
C ALA A 280 7.02 12.39 11.91
N SER A 281 6.36 13.53 11.73
CA SER A 281 6.72 14.78 12.43
C SER A 281 6.64 14.64 13.93
N TRP A 282 5.59 14.01 14.45
CA TRP A 282 5.45 13.76 15.88
C TRP A 282 6.59 12.87 16.42
N PHE A 283 6.90 11.78 15.70
CA PHE A 283 7.96 10.85 16.09
C PHE A 283 9.37 11.44 16.04
N LEU A 284 9.64 12.30 15.08
CA LEU A 284 10.95 12.95 14.97
C LEU A 284 11.16 14.04 16.03
N HIS A 285 10.13 14.84 16.34
CA HIS A 285 10.27 15.97 17.24
C HIS A 285 10.03 15.63 18.72
N GLU A 286 9.07 14.76 19.02
CA GLU A 286 8.68 14.51 20.42
C GLU A 286 9.13 13.14 20.94
N GLN A 287 9.46 12.20 20.05
CA GLN A 287 9.89 10.85 20.41
C GLN A 287 9.02 10.21 21.52
N PRO A 288 7.70 10.10 21.33
CA PRO A 288 6.72 9.87 22.40
C PRO A 288 6.89 8.52 23.12
N PHE A 289 7.56 7.58 22.49
CA PHE A 289 7.88 6.27 23.06
C PHE A 289 9.06 5.62 22.33
N MET A 290 9.75 4.75 23.02
CA MET A 290 10.72 3.84 22.40
C MET A 290 10.02 2.54 22.02
N PRO A 291 10.09 2.10 20.75
CA PRO A 291 9.48 0.84 20.36
C PRO A 291 10.20 -0.34 21.01
N ALA A 292 9.44 -1.38 21.31
CA ALA A 292 9.95 -2.63 21.88
C ALA A 292 9.45 -3.81 21.03
N GLU A 293 10.16 -4.94 21.07
CA GLU A 293 9.73 -6.14 20.35
C GLU A 293 8.36 -6.65 20.85
N ASP A 294 8.07 -6.45 22.11
CA ASP A 294 6.79 -6.80 22.73
C ASP A 294 5.60 -6.05 22.13
N ASP A 295 5.83 -4.89 21.51
CA ASP A 295 4.77 -4.17 20.78
C ASP A 295 4.12 -5.03 19.69
N TYR A 296 4.85 -6.01 19.17
CA TYR A 296 4.38 -6.91 18.13
C TYR A 296 3.56 -8.10 18.65
N MET A 297 3.41 -8.29 19.97
CA MET A 297 2.58 -9.39 20.52
C MET A 297 1.12 -9.31 20.05
N VAL A 298 0.59 -8.10 19.93
CA VAL A 298 -0.80 -7.86 19.48
C VAL A 298 -0.92 -7.47 18.00
N TYR A 299 0.21 -7.39 17.28
CA TYR A 299 0.28 -6.89 15.91
C TYR A 299 -0.66 -7.62 14.95
N THR A 300 -0.54 -8.95 14.87
CA THR A 300 -1.34 -9.76 13.94
C THR A 300 -2.83 -9.70 14.29
N TYR A 301 -3.17 -9.65 15.59
CA TYR A 301 -4.54 -9.50 16.04
C TYR A 301 -5.13 -8.15 15.65
N ASN A 302 -4.45 -7.05 15.96
CA ASN A 302 -4.91 -5.70 15.63
C ASN A 302 -5.03 -5.49 14.11
N ARG A 303 -4.07 -6.04 13.34
CA ARG A 303 -4.10 -6.03 11.88
C ARG A 303 -5.34 -6.77 11.35
N PHE A 304 -5.59 -7.99 11.86
CA PHE A 304 -6.77 -8.78 11.50
C PHE A 304 -8.07 -8.03 11.85
N GLN A 305 -8.17 -7.47 13.05
CA GLN A 305 -9.32 -6.70 13.49
C GLN A 305 -9.61 -5.55 12.53
N ALA A 306 -8.60 -4.76 12.16
CA ALA A 306 -8.75 -3.65 11.23
C ALA A 306 -9.14 -4.11 9.82
N CYS A 307 -8.53 -5.17 9.28
CA CYS A 307 -8.92 -5.75 7.99
C CYS A 307 -10.37 -6.22 7.98
N ARG A 308 -10.79 -6.89 9.07
CA ARG A 308 -12.11 -7.53 9.15
C ARG A 308 -13.24 -6.53 9.44
N PHE A 309 -13.03 -5.61 10.37
CA PHE A 309 -14.07 -4.74 10.91
C PHE A 309 -13.88 -3.25 10.61
N GLY A 310 -12.77 -2.87 9.96
CA GLY A 310 -12.49 -1.48 9.63
C GLY A 310 -12.52 -0.57 10.86
N LEU A 311 -13.30 0.51 10.78
CA LEU A 311 -13.46 1.47 11.88
C LEU A 311 -14.20 0.90 13.11
N GLU A 312 -14.95 -0.18 12.95
CA GLU A 312 -15.65 -0.87 14.05
C GLU A 312 -14.78 -1.92 14.76
N ALA A 313 -13.48 -2.02 14.40
CA ALA A 313 -12.55 -2.95 15.01
C ALA A 313 -12.30 -2.65 16.49
N VAL A 314 -11.82 -3.66 17.21
CA VAL A 314 -11.26 -3.52 18.55
C VAL A 314 -9.75 -3.40 18.45
N TYR A 315 -9.19 -2.36 19.05
CA TYR A 315 -7.76 -2.16 19.19
C TYR A 315 -7.29 -2.62 20.57
N VAL A 316 -6.19 -3.37 20.60
CA VAL A 316 -5.51 -3.74 21.84
C VAL A 316 -4.22 -2.95 21.94
N ASP A 317 -4.09 -2.14 22.98
CA ASP A 317 -2.88 -1.39 23.26
C ASP A 317 -1.73 -2.35 23.66
N PRO A 318 -0.59 -2.35 22.95
CA PRO A 318 0.47 -3.32 23.21
C PRO A 318 1.18 -3.14 24.56
N VAL A 319 1.12 -1.93 25.16
CA VAL A 319 1.81 -1.62 26.42
C VAL A 319 0.95 -1.96 27.61
N THR A 320 -0.33 -1.59 27.55
CA THR A 320 -1.25 -1.72 28.70
C THR A 320 -2.14 -2.94 28.62
N GLY A 321 -2.24 -3.59 27.46
CA GLY A 321 -3.17 -4.70 27.19
C GLY A 321 -4.64 -4.26 27.18
N ARG A 322 -4.95 -2.95 27.24
CA ARG A 322 -6.32 -2.45 27.24
C ARG A 322 -6.94 -2.56 25.85
N HIS A 323 -8.21 -2.96 25.85
CA HIS A 323 -9.05 -2.99 24.66
C HIS A 323 -9.85 -1.70 24.56
N MET A 324 -9.96 -1.14 23.35
CA MET A 324 -10.80 0.02 23.06
C MET A 324 -11.29 -0.03 21.61
N PRO A 325 -12.39 0.68 21.26
CA PRO A 325 -12.78 0.82 19.85
C PRO A 325 -11.64 1.47 19.04
N LEU A 326 -11.29 0.88 17.90
CA LEU A 326 -10.24 1.43 17.04
C LEU A 326 -10.57 2.85 16.59
N ARG A 327 -11.85 3.12 16.29
CA ARG A 327 -12.33 4.45 15.92
C ARG A 327 -12.02 5.51 16.99
N ASP A 328 -12.20 5.18 18.26
CA ASP A 328 -11.91 6.11 19.36
C ASP A 328 -10.41 6.37 19.47
N HIS A 329 -9.59 5.32 19.28
CA HIS A 329 -8.12 5.46 19.26
C HIS A 329 -7.65 6.28 18.06
N ILE A 330 -8.26 6.12 16.87
CA ILE A 330 -8.02 6.97 15.71
C ILE A 330 -8.31 8.44 16.04
N LEU A 331 -9.47 8.75 16.59
CA LEU A 331 -9.86 10.13 16.93
C LEU A 331 -8.93 10.75 17.99
N LEU A 332 -8.49 9.97 18.98
CA LEU A 332 -7.49 10.41 19.96
C LEU A 332 -6.15 10.74 19.26
N THR A 333 -5.69 9.86 18.38
CA THR A 333 -4.45 10.04 17.62
C THR A 333 -4.53 11.29 16.73
N LEU A 334 -5.61 11.47 15.96
CA LEU A 334 -5.78 12.63 15.08
C LEU A 334 -5.78 13.95 15.85
N ARG A 335 -6.43 14.00 17.03
CA ARG A 335 -6.37 15.17 17.91
C ARG A 335 -4.96 15.47 18.41
N GLN A 336 -4.21 14.44 18.81
CA GLN A 336 -2.81 14.60 19.24
C GLN A 336 -1.92 15.10 18.12
N LEU A 337 -2.17 14.71 16.88
CA LEU A 337 -1.42 15.15 15.71
C LEU A 337 -1.75 16.58 15.25
N GLY A 338 -2.79 17.22 15.80
CA GLY A 338 -3.23 18.55 15.38
C GLY A 338 -2.11 19.59 15.26
N PRO A 339 -1.24 19.78 16.28
CA PRO A 339 -0.13 20.74 16.18
C PRO A 339 0.88 20.42 15.07
N HIS A 340 1.15 19.12 14.82
CA HIS A 340 2.04 18.68 13.76
C HIS A 340 1.42 18.91 12.39
N ALA A 341 0.15 18.54 12.23
CA ALA A 341 -0.62 18.77 11.01
C ALA A 341 -0.70 20.26 10.62
N GLN A 342 -0.89 21.14 11.60
CA GLN A 342 -0.90 22.60 11.34
C GLN A 342 0.45 23.09 10.82
N ARG A 343 1.56 22.67 11.42
CA ARG A 343 2.90 23.06 10.95
C ARG A 343 3.20 22.59 9.52
N LEU A 344 2.64 21.45 9.13
CA LEU A 344 2.83 20.82 7.81
C LEU A 344 1.79 21.23 6.77
N GLY A 345 0.80 22.08 7.14
CA GLY A 345 -0.32 22.40 6.26
C GLY A 345 -1.28 21.23 6.00
N ALA A 346 -1.18 20.14 6.79
CA ALA A 346 -2.01 18.93 6.68
C ALA A 346 -3.31 19.00 7.49
N GLY A 347 -3.67 20.15 8.05
CA GLY A 347 -4.91 20.34 8.83
C GLY A 347 -6.16 19.83 8.10
N PRO A 348 -6.42 20.23 6.85
CA PRO A 348 -7.57 19.73 6.09
C PRO A 348 -7.57 18.20 5.89
N ALA A 349 -6.39 17.58 5.73
CA ALA A 349 -6.25 16.13 5.61
C ALA A 349 -6.66 15.42 6.91
N ILE A 350 -6.19 15.90 8.05
CA ILE A 350 -6.53 15.34 9.37
C ILE A 350 -8.02 15.54 9.67
N GLN A 351 -8.60 16.69 9.30
CA GLN A 351 -10.02 16.96 9.46
C GLN A 351 -10.89 15.98 8.66
N LEU A 352 -10.56 15.74 7.37
CA LEU A 352 -11.28 14.78 6.53
C LEU A 352 -11.29 13.38 7.16
N LEU A 353 -10.13 12.91 7.65
CA LEU A 353 -10.03 11.60 8.29
C LEU A 353 -10.75 11.54 9.63
N ALA A 354 -10.81 12.64 10.39
CA ALA A 354 -11.56 12.72 11.62
C ALA A 354 -13.07 12.64 11.37
N GLU A 355 -13.58 13.38 10.37
CA GLU A 355 -14.98 13.32 9.95
C GLU A 355 -15.38 11.90 9.53
N ASP A 356 -14.53 11.22 8.74
CA ASP A 356 -14.77 9.83 8.36
C ASP A 356 -14.83 8.90 9.58
N ALA A 357 -13.93 9.07 10.53
CA ALA A 357 -13.92 8.27 11.77
C ALA A 357 -15.13 8.57 12.66
N GLU A 358 -15.52 9.83 12.82
CA GLU A 358 -16.70 10.24 13.60
C GLU A 358 -17.99 9.66 13.02
N LEU A 359 -18.14 9.70 11.69
CA LEU A 359 -19.30 9.15 10.98
C LEU A 359 -19.23 7.62 10.83
N GLY A 360 -18.11 6.99 11.17
CA GLY A 360 -17.88 5.57 10.95
C GLY A 360 -17.93 5.20 9.47
N THR A 361 -17.45 6.08 8.59
CA THR A 361 -17.48 5.89 7.12
C THR A 361 -16.09 5.69 6.54
N ASN A 362 -15.96 4.66 5.70
CA ASN A 362 -14.81 4.44 4.83
C ASN A 362 -15.30 4.02 3.43
N ASP A 363 -14.37 3.82 2.51
CA ASP A 363 -14.75 3.45 1.15
C ASP A 363 -15.38 2.04 1.07
N ALA A 364 -15.00 1.10 1.94
CA ALA A 364 -15.62 -0.22 2.01
C ALA A 364 -17.11 -0.14 2.39
N ARG A 365 -17.45 0.70 3.38
CA ARG A 365 -18.85 0.93 3.77
C ARG A 365 -19.63 1.61 2.66
N TRP A 366 -19.04 2.57 1.96
CA TRP A 366 -19.65 3.21 0.80
C TRP A 366 -19.96 2.18 -0.31
N LEU A 367 -18.99 1.32 -0.66
CA LEU A 367 -19.15 0.26 -1.67
C LEU A 367 -20.30 -0.70 -1.30
N ARG A 368 -20.41 -1.14 -0.05
CA ARG A 368 -21.53 -1.98 0.43
C ARG A 368 -22.86 -1.26 0.36
N GLN A 369 -22.90 0.01 0.72
CA GLN A 369 -24.15 0.80 0.60
C GLN A 369 -24.60 0.94 -0.86
N ARG A 370 -23.67 1.09 -1.81
CA ARG A 370 -23.98 1.10 -3.24
C ARG A 370 -24.49 -0.24 -3.71
N GLN A 371 -23.79 -1.32 -3.39
CA GLN A 371 -24.24 -2.67 -3.75
C GLN A 371 -25.64 -3.00 -3.19
N ALA A 372 -25.95 -2.59 -1.97
CA ALA A 372 -27.28 -2.80 -1.39
C ALA A 372 -28.40 -2.05 -2.15
N ARG A 373 -28.08 -0.90 -2.76
CA ARG A 373 -29.03 -0.10 -3.57
C ARG A 373 -29.15 -0.63 -5.00
N GLU A 374 -28.01 -0.80 -5.66
CA GLU A 374 -27.94 -1.11 -7.10
C GLU A 374 -28.10 -2.60 -7.39
N ARG A 375 -27.75 -3.47 -6.43
CA ARG A 375 -27.75 -4.95 -6.55
C ARG A 375 -26.78 -5.51 -7.60
N LEU A 376 -26.17 -4.67 -8.43
CA LEU A 376 -25.23 -5.05 -9.49
C LEU A 376 -23.84 -4.50 -9.16
N LEU A 377 -22.84 -5.38 -9.05
CA LEU A 377 -21.47 -4.99 -8.77
C LEU A 377 -20.83 -4.17 -9.90
N ALA A 378 -21.23 -4.40 -11.16
CA ALA A 378 -20.80 -3.57 -12.30
C ALA A 378 -21.20 -2.09 -12.10
N GLU A 379 -22.40 -1.83 -11.58
CA GLU A 379 -22.86 -0.48 -11.29
C GLU A 379 -22.09 0.14 -10.12
N VAL A 380 -21.69 -0.67 -9.13
CA VAL A 380 -20.82 -0.21 -8.03
C VAL A 380 -19.46 0.22 -8.56
N VAL A 381 -18.87 -0.55 -9.50
CA VAL A 381 -17.59 -0.19 -10.15
C VAL A 381 -17.75 1.08 -10.97
N ARG A 382 -18.83 1.22 -11.76
CA ARG A 382 -19.12 2.43 -12.53
C ARG A 382 -19.15 3.67 -11.64
N GLN A 383 -19.91 3.62 -10.54
CA GLN A 383 -20.00 4.73 -9.58
C GLN A 383 -18.67 4.99 -8.85
N GLY A 384 -17.88 3.94 -8.61
CA GLY A 384 -16.50 4.06 -8.09
C GLY A 384 -15.62 4.84 -9.06
N GLY A 385 -15.74 4.58 -10.36
CA GLY A 385 -15.04 5.33 -11.41
C GLY A 385 -15.46 6.80 -11.49
N GLU A 386 -16.74 7.11 -11.40
CA GLU A 386 -17.25 8.49 -11.33
C GLU A 386 -16.67 9.22 -10.11
N ARG A 387 -16.68 8.54 -8.95
CA ARG A 387 -16.10 9.10 -7.72
C ARG A 387 -14.58 9.35 -7.85
N PHE A 388 -13.85 8.47 -8.54
CA PHE A 388 -12.42 8.67 -8.81
C PHE A 388 -12.19 9.87 -9.74
N LYS A 389 -13.03 10.05 -10.75
CA LYS A 389 -13.00 11.24 -11.63
C LYS A 389 -13.25 12.54 -10.89
N GLY A 390 -13.88 12.51 -9.73
CA GLY A 390 -14.25 13.70 -8.96
C GLY A 390 -15.63 14.27 -9.35
N ALA A 391 -16.49 13.41 -9.91
CA ALA A 391 -17.86 13.75 -10.28
C ALA A 391 -18.84 13.50 -9.13
#